data_0d2636c9c558c513aa8ee2b1501f5fc2
#
_entry.id   0d2636c9c558c513aa8ee2b1501f5fc2
#
_cell.length_a   1.000
_cell.length_b   1.000
_cell.length_c   1.000
_cell.angle_alpha   90.00
_cell.angle_beta   90.00
_cell.angle_gamma   90.00
#
_symmetry.space_group_name_H-M   'P 1'
#
loop_
_entity.id
_entity.type
_entity.pdbx_description
1 polymer ?
#
loop_
_entity_poly.entity_id
_entity_poly.type
_entity_poly.pdbx_seq_one_letter_code
_entity_poly.pdbx_strand_id
1 'polypeptide(L)'
;MSALWRGRDPNSACLARKGPGPRRIDLPKGTPPDCPAVRQSCDTSTMATASVLEREMFSEAEAARLLRVPQSTLHYWLDGGQYRRKTYKPVIRLHPRGDRLVTWAEFVEAGLLREYRRTHRVPMAELRTFIDLLREELGVPYPLAHQQPFVSEGRQLVLEAQDASGLEADYCLVAVTRGQLILTPPAEAFVERVTWEGDIAAGWRPHDDPDSPVRMAPDIRFGLPSVKGISTAVLWEHIDAGEGIEEVAGAFDLAVSDIHWALAYENTLHAAA
;
A
#
# COMPACT_ATOMS: atom_id res chain seq x y z
N MET A 1 -17.72 52.02 5.33
CA MET A 1 -18.30 51.28 6.46
C MET A 1 -17.62 49.95 6.49
N SER A 2 -16.63 49.85 7.39
CA SER A 2 -15.72 48.69 7.53
C SER A 2 -16.35 47.70 8.53
N ALA A 3 -16.44 46.44 8.14
CA ALA A 3 -16.75 45.35 9.05
C ALA A 3 -15.57 44.41 9.15
N LEU A 4 -14.90 44.46 10.29
CA LEU A 4 -13.82 43.59 10.73
C LEU A 4 -14.31 42.13 10.90
N TRP A 5 -13.72 41.25 10.14
CA TRP A 5 -13.76 39.82 10.43
C TRP A 5 -12.57 39.42 11.29
N ARG A 6 -12.79 39.16 12.58
CA ARG A 6 -11.77 38.56 13.44
C ARG A 6 -11.74 37.04 13.24
N GLY A 7 -10.57 36.54 12.86
CA GLY A 7 -10.29 35.11 12.78
C GLY A 7 -10.43 34.43 14.14
N ARG A 8 -10.97 33.24 14.14
CA ARG A 8 -10.86 32.27 15.25
C ARG A 8 -9.75 31.31 14.94
N ASP A 9 -8.76 31.27 15.83
CA ASP A 9 -7.72 30.26 15.85
C ASP A 9 -8.30 28.84 16.01
N PRO A 10 -7.93 27.88 15.14
CA PRO A 10 -8.34 26.48 15.30
C PRO A 10 -7.43 25.65 16.23
N ASN A 11 -6.61 26.26 17.05
CA ASN A 11 -5.59 25.54 17.83
C ASN A 11 -5.94 25.47 19.32
N SER A 12 -7.12 24.89 19.64
CA SER A 12 -7.47 24.67 21.05
C SER A 12 -8.41 23.49 21.23
N ALA A 13 -7.93 22.27 21.02
CA ALA A 13 -8.57 21.07 21.52
C ALA A 13 -7.61 19.86 21.52
N CYS A 14 -6.52 19.93 22.28
CA CYS A 14 -5.82 18.72 22.71
C CYS A 14 -5.21 18.97 24.08
N LEU A 15 -6.08 19.10 25.10
CA LEU A 15 -5.67 19.04 26.51
C LEU A 15 -6.19 17.72 27.10
N ALA A 16 -5.31 16.73 27.09
CA ALA A 16 -5.49 15.46 27.79
C ALA A 16 -5.69 15.69 29.29
N ARG A 17 -6.84 15.32 29.80
CA ARG A 17 -7.07 15.17 31.25
C ARG A 17 -6.39 13.87 31.71
N LYS A 18 -5.37 13.99 32.56
CA LYS A 18 -4.81 12.89 33.36
C LYS A 18 -5.88 12.34 34.27
N GLY A 19 -6.34 11.11 34.03
CA GLY A 19 -7.14 10.32 34.96
C GLY A 19 -6.24 9.53 35.92
N PRO A 20 -6.75 9.14 37.10
CA PRO A 20 -5.95 8.45 38.13
C PRO A 20 -5.61 7.02 37.74
N GLY A 21 -4.38 6.60 38.04
CA GLY A 21 -3.80 5.31 37.69
C GLY A 21 -4.55 4.07 38.23
N PRO A 22 -4.31 2.90 37.66
CA PRO A 22 -5.03 1.69 37.97
C PRO A 22 -4.70 1.14 39.37
N ARG A 23 -5.73 0.80 40.15
CA ARG A 23 -5.61 0.08 41.44
C ARG A 23 -5.20 -1.37 41.16
N ARG A 24 -4.17 -1.83 41.87
CA ARG A 24 -3.83 -3.26 41.93
C ARG A 24 -5.00 -4.04 42.54
N ILE A 25 -5.42 -5.07 41.83
CA ILE A 25 -6.34 -6.10 42.32
C ILE A 25 -5.51 -7.34 42.63
N ASP A 26 -5.46 -7.74 43.90
CA ASP A 26 -4.84 -9.00 44.35
C ASP A 26 -5.75 -10.16 43.92
N LEU A 27 -5.23 -11.07 43.12
CA LEU A 27 -5.90 -12.33 42.72
C LEU A 27 -5.49 -13.47 43.66
N PRO A 28 -6.43 -14.31 44.12
CA PRO A 28 -6.13 -15.45 44.96
C PRO A 28 -5.46 -16.57 44.18
N LYS A 29 -4.45 -17.20 44.80
CA LYS A 29 -3.74 -18.39 44.32
C LYS A 29 -4.68 -19.59 44.34
N GLY A 30 -5.19 -19.98 43.17
CA GLY A 30 -5.93 -21.23 42.97
C GLY A 30 -5.19 -22.10 41.96
N THR A 31 -4.99 -23.38 42.36
CA THR A 31 -4.39 -24.45 41.56
C THR A 31 -5.17 -24.69 40.25
N PRO A 32 -4.55 -24.85 39.08
CA PRO A 32 -5.30 -25.07 37.85
C PRO A 32 -5.77 -26.53 37.76
N PRO A 33 -6.99 -26.79 37.30
CA PRO A 33 -7.42 -28.12 36.85
C PRO A 33 -6.84 -28.45 35.46
N ASP A 34 -6.47 -29.71 35.29
CA ASP A 34 -6.04 -30.32 34.02
C ASP A 34 -7.00 -29.95 32.88
N CYS A 35 -6.52 -29.21 31.90
CA CYS A 35 -7.19 -29.05 30.62
C CYS A 35 -6.56 -29.99 29.57
N PRO A 36 -7.37 -30.76 28.82
CA PRO A 36 -6.87 -31.61 27.75
C PRO A 36 -6.29 -30.74 26.63
N ALA A 37 -5.18 -31.22 26.09
CA ALA A 37 -4.44 -30.60 24.98
C ALA A 37 -5.36 -30.27 23.80
N VAL A 38 -5.71 -29.00 23.63
CA VAL A 38 -6.23 -28.45 22.37
C VAL A 38 -5.08 -28.50 21.39
N ARG A 39 -5.17 -29.39 20.41
CA ARG A 39 -4.29 -29.37 19.24
C ARG A 39 -4.49 -28.02 18.55
N GLN A 40 -3.53 -27.12 18.71
CA GLN A 40 -3.41 -25.97 17.85
C GLN A 40 -3.18 -26.51 16.44
N SER A 41 -4.21 -26.45 15.61
CA SER A 41 -4.05 -26.52 14.17
C SER A 41 -3.18 -25.32 13.79
N CYS A 42 -1.89 -25.55 13.53
CA CYS A 42 -1.04 -24.60 12.86
C CYS A 42 -1.72 -24.21 11.55
N ASP A 43 -2.18 -22.98 11.46
CA ASP A 43 -2.74 -22.40 10.25
C ASP A 43 -1.65 -22.35 9.18
N THR A 44 -1.61 -23.39 8.36
CA THR A 44 -0.78 -23.48 7.15
C THR A 44 -1.05 -22.32 6.19
N SER A 45 -2.20 -21.66 6.34
CA SER A 45 -2.62 -20.48 5.57
C SER A 45 -1.72 -19.27 5.82
N THR A 46 -1.33 -19.01 7.08
CA THR A 46 -0.51 -17.84 7.45
C THR A 46 0.92 -17.93 6.91
N MET A 47 1.50 -19.14 6.86
CA MET A 47 2.85 -19.35 6.32
C MET A 47 2.92 -19.20 4.80
N ALA A 48 1.89 -19.64 4.08
CA ALA A 48 1.81 -19.50 2.62
C ALA A 48 1.60 -18.04 2.20
N THR A 49 0.83 -17.27 2.97
CA THR A 49 0.56 -15.86 2.69
C THR A 49 1.78 -14.96 2.90
N ALA A 50 2.58 -15.18 3.94
CA ALA A 50 3.86 -14.47 4.15
C ALA A 50 4.81 -14.66 2.96
N SER A 51 4.87 -15.85 2.37
CA SER A 51 5.76 -16.13 1.24
C SER A 51 5.36 -15.38 -0.05
N VAL A 52 4.10 -15.03 -0.27
CA VAL A 52 3.63 -14.27 -1.45
C VAL A 52 4.10 -12.81 -1.36
N LEU A 53 3.95 -12.17 -0.19
CA LEU A 53 4.37 -10.79 0.02
C LEU A 53 5.89 -10.60 -0.13
N GLU A 54 6.68 -11.59 0.28
CA GLU A 54 8.15 -11.56 0.23
C GLU A 54 8.72 -12.04 -1.11
N ARG A 55 7.86 -12.45 -2.04
CA ARG A 55 8.31 -12.91 -3.36
C ARG A 55 8.91 -11.75 -4.15
N GLU A 56 10.16 -11.90 -4.59
CA GLU A 56 10.82 -10.99 -5.51
C GLU A 56 10.18 -11.08 -6.89
N MET A 57 9.57 -9.98 -7.35
CA MET A 57 8.76 -9.97 -8.57
C MET A 57 9.39 -9.16 -9.68
N PHE A 58 10.01 -8.04 -9.36
CA PHE A 58 10.43 -7.05 -10.33
C PHE A 58 11.86 -6.60 -10.11
N SER A 59 12.53 -6.21 -11.19
CA SER A 59 13.68 -5.32 -11.05
C SER A 59 13.19 -3.92 -10.59
N GLU A 60 14.07 -3.16 -9.94
CA GLU A 60 13.76 -1.79 -9.52
C GLU A 60 13.36 -0.89 -10.71
N ALA A 61 13.98 -1.07 -11.88
CA ALA A 61 13.63 -0.32 -13.09
C ALA A 61 12.23 -0.67 -13.58
N GLU A 62 11.87 -1.95 -13.57
CA GLU A 62 10.56 -2.43 -13.99
C GLU A 62 9.46 -1.99 -13.01
N ALA A 63 9.68 -2.14 -11.70
CA ALA A 63 8.76 -1.65 -10.68
C ALA A 63 8.52 -0.13 -10.81
N ALA A 64 9.59 0.65 -11.03
CA ALA A 64 9.49 2.09 -11.23
C ALA A 64 8.67 2.46 -12.46
N ARG A 65 8.86 1.73 -13.59
CA ARG A 65 8.08 1.88 -14.81
C ARG A 65 6.60 1.57 -14.57
N LEU A 66 6.30 0.43 -13.95
CA LEU A 66 4.92 0.01 -13.65
C LEU A 66 4.21 0.97 -12.70
N LEU A 67 4.92 1.49 -11.71
CA LEU A 67 4.42 2.51 -10.77
C LEU A 67 4.42 3.92 -11.37
N ARG A 68 5.02 4.14 -12.55
CA ARG A 68 5.16 5.46 -13.17
C ARG A 68 5.83 6.48 -12.24
N VAL A 69 6.89 6.06 -11.58
CA VAL A 69 7.73 6.92 -10.74
C VAL A 69 9.17 6.89 -11.26
N PRO A 70 9.95 7.96 -11.10
CA PRO A 70 11.37 7.92 -11.44
C PRO A 70 12.08 6.79 -10.65
N GLN A 71 12.93 6.01 -11.32
CA GLN A 71 13.68 4.91 -10.68
C GLN A 71 14.49 5.40 -9.47
N SER A 72 15.11 6.58 -9.56
CA SER A 72 15.83 7.21 -8.44
C SER A 72 14.94 7.49 -7.23
N THR A 73 13.67 7.74 -7.46
CA THR A 73 12.67 7.93 -6.41
C THR A 73 12.33 6.61 -5.74
N LEU A 74 12.05 5.56 -6.52
CA LEU A 74 11.78 4.22 -5.99
C LEU A 74 12.99 3.71 -5.22
N HIS A 75 14.20 3.83 -5.78
CA HIS A 75 15.43 3.49 -5.10
C HIS A 75 15.57 4.19 -3.73
N TYR A 76 15.28 5.48 -3.66
CA TYR A 76 15.31 6.21 -2.40
C TYR A 76 14.28 5.68 -1.39
N TRP A 77 13.11 5.24 -1.82
CA TRP A 77 12.11 4.64 -0.94
C TRP A 77 12.53 3.27 -0.42
N LEU A 78 13.18 2.46 -1.26
CA LEU A 78 13.61 1.10 -0.95
C LEU A 78 14.91 1.05 -0.14
N ASP A 79 15.93 1.78 -0.55
CA ASP A 79 17.28 1.66 -0.01
C ASP A 79 17.80 2.94 0.66
N GLY A 80 17.00 4.03 0.61
CA GLY A 80 17.45 5.31 1.14
C GLY A 80 18.50 5.97 0.25
N GLY A 81 19.43 6.70 0.82
CA GLY A 81 20.48 7.33 0.04
C GLY A 81 21.25 8.42 0.77
N GLN A 82 22.19 9.05 0.07
CA GLN A 82 22.95 10.20 0.57
C GLN A 82 22.58 11.44 -0.22
N TYR A 83 22.26 12.51 0.48
CA TYR A 83 22.05 13.83 -0.11
C TYR A 83 22.69 14.92 0.76
N ARG A 84 23.54 15.77 0.17
CA ARG A 84 24.24 16.86 0.86
C ARG A 84 24.90 16.44 2.18
N ARG A 85 25.65 15.32 2.18
CA ARG A 85 26.35 14.73 3.35
C ARG A 85 25.43 14.19 4.45
N LYS A 86 24.13 14.09 4.21
CA LYS A 86 23.18 13.41 5.10
C LYS A 86 22.82 12.06 4.51
N THR A 87 22.86 11.01 5.33
CA THR A 87 22.39 9.69 4.99
C THR A 87 20.93 9.56 5.43
N TYR A 88 20.10 9.12 4.51
CA TYR A 88 18.67 8.88 4.74
C TYR A 88 18.41 7.39 4.73
N LYS A 89 17.69 6.92 5.74
CA LYS A 89 17.27 5.51 5.84
C LYS A 89 16.19 5.21 4.77
N PRO A 90 15.99 3.92 4.42
CA PRO A 90 14.85 3.49 3.62
C PRO A 90 13.51 3.94 4.21
N VAL A 91 12.49 4.02 3.38
CA VAL A 91 11.10 4.28 3.82
C VAL A 91 10.32 2.96 3.88
N ILE A 92 10.43 2.14 2.82
CA ILE A 92 9.71 0.88 2.68
C ILE A 92 10.45 -0.26 3.38
N ARG A 93 11.76 -0.37 3.22
CA ARG A 93 12.59 -1.41 3.82
C ARG A 93 13.07 -1.01 5.21
N LEU A 94 13.29 -1.99 6.07
CA LEU A 94 13.98 -1.78 7.36
C LEU A 94 15.46 -1.44 7.14
N HIS A 95 16.10 -2.14 6.20
CA HIS A 95 17.50 -1.97 5.85
C HIS A 95 17.69 -1.97 4.33
N PRO A 96 18.67 -1.21 3.80
CA PRO A 96 19.03 -1.28 2.39
C PRO A 96 19.46 -2.71 2.01
N ARG A 97 19.01 -3.23 0.87
CA ARG A 97 19.44 -4.54 0.37
C ARG A 97 20.46 -4.43 -0.75
N GLY A 98 20.36 -3.40 -1.60
CA GLY A 98 21.31 -3.17 -2.69
C GLY A 98 21.21 -4.16 -3.87
N ASP A 99 20.31 -5.13 -3.82
CA ASP A 99 20.12 -6.18 -4.86
C ASP A 99 19.27 -5.69 -6.05
N ARG A 100 18.65 -4.52 -5.94
CA ARG A 100 17.77 -3.93 -6.95
C ARG A 100 16.58 -4.79 -7.38
N LEU A 101 16.18 -5.74 -6.53
CA LEU A 101 14.96 -6.51 -6.68
C LEU A 101 13.88 -5.92 -5.78
N VAL A 102 12.63 -6.04 -6.22
CA VAL A 102 11.46 -5.50 -5.52
C VAL A 102 10.50 -6.64 -5.25
N THR A 103 10.15 -6.82 -3.97
CA THR A 103 9.15 -7.82 -3.59
C THR A 103 7.74 -7.32 -3.89
N TRP A 104 6.78 -8.24 -3.86
CA TRP A 104 5.38 -7.87 -4.05
C TRP A 104 4.89 -6.87 -3.00
N ALA A 105 5.21 -7.10 -1.72
CA ALA A 105 4.85 -6.17 -0.65
C ALA A 105 5.46 -4.78 -0.84
N GLU A 106 6.75 -4.72 -1.20
CA GLU A 106 7.44 -3.45 -1.49
C GLU A 106 6.78 -2.70 -2.66
N PHE A 107 6.36 -3.43 -3.70
CA PHE A 107 5.65 -2.86 -4.83
C PHE A 107 4.30 -2.25 -4.42
N VAL A 108 3.51 -2.98 -3.61
CA VAL A 108 2.21 -2.51 -3.09
C VAL A 108 2.39 -1.28 -2.21
N GLU A 109 3.33 -1.30 -1.26
CA GLU A 109 3.61 -0.13 -0.41
C GLU A 109 4.09 1.08 -1.22
N ALA A 110 4.95 0.85 -2.23
CA ALA A 110 5.35 1.92 -3.15
C ALA A 110 4.18 2.50 -3.94
N GLY A 111 3.16 1.69 -4.23
CA GLY A 111 1.90 2.11 -4.85
C GLY A 111 1.16 3.15 -4.00
N LEU A 112 1.06 2.96 -2.69
CA LEU A 112 0.49 3.95 -1.78
C LEU A 112 1.34 5.22 -1.71
N LEU A 113 2.66 5.08 -1.57
CA LEU A 113 3.56 6.24 -1.56
C LEU A 113 3.46 7.08 -2.83
N ARG A 114 3.23 6.43 -3.98
CA ARG A 114 2.97 7.10 -5.25
C ARG A 114 1.72 7.98 -5.19
N GLU A 115 0.60 7.50 -4.61
CA GLU A 115 -0.64 8.27 -4.50
C GLU A 115 -0.42 9.55 -3.70
N TYR A 116 0.26 9.47 -2.56
CA TYR A 116 0.63 10.65 -1.78
C TYR A 116 1.51 11.62 -2.56
N ARG A 117 2.50 11.11 -3.29
CA ARG A 117 3.43 11.96 -4.04
C ARG A 117 2.81 12.66 -5.24
N ARG A 118 1.79 12.08 -5.87
CA ARG A 118 1.06 12.73 -6.98
C ARG A 118 0.37 14.02 -6.54
N THR A 119 -0.08 14.06 -5.30
CA THR A 119 -0.90 15.14 -4.77
C THR A 119 -0.08 16.16 -3.99
N HIS A 120 1.01 15.75 -3.30
CA HIS A 120 1.75 16.58 -2.35
C HIS A 120 3.26 16.28 -2.32
N ARG A 121 4.07 17.27 -1.82
CA ARG A 121 5.50 17.07 -1.50
C ARG A 121 5.63 16.52 -0.08
N VAL A 122 5.58 15.21 0.06
CA VAL A 122 5.59 14.52 1.36
C VAL A 122 6.93 14.68 2.10
N PRO A 123 6.93 15.07 3.39
CA PRO A 123 8.09 14.95 4.27
C PRO A 123 8.42 13.48 4.55
N MET A 124 9.38 12.92 3.83
CA MET A 124 9.75 11.50 3.92
C MET A 124 10.17 11.04 5.32
N ALA A 125 10.60 11.95 6.19
CA ALA A 125 11.00 11.60 7.55
C ALA A 125 9.79 11.22 8.41
N GLU A 126 8.70 11.97 8.32
CA GLU A 126 7.45 11.73 9.07
C GLU A 126 6.79 10.45 8.58
N LEU A 127 6.69 10.27 7.26
CA LEU A 127 6.13 9.06 6.67
C LEU A 127 6.92 7.80 7.07
N ARG A 128 8.25 7.90 7.15
CA ARG A 128 9.09 6.79 7.64
C ARG A 128 8.76 6.45 9.10
N THR A 129 8.68 7.46 9.96
CA THR A 129 8.36 7.29 11.38
C THR A 129 6.99 6.64 11.54
N PHE A 130 6.01 7.07 10.74
CA PHE A 130 4.67 6.49 10.73
C PHE A 130 4.68 5.00 10.31
N ILE A 131 5.36 4.66 9.23
CA ILE A 131 5.46 3.27 8.76
C ILE A 131 6.20 2.40 9.79
N ASP A 132 7.25 2.94 10.43
CA ASP A 132 8.00 2.21 11.47
C ASP A 132 7.13 1.93 12.70
N LEU A 133 6.28 2.87 13.12
CA LEU A 133 5.30 2.66 14.19
C LEU A 133 4.26 1.59 13.81
N LEU A 134 3.72 1.64 12.59
CA LEU A 134 2.80 0.60 12.12
C LEU A 134 3.45 -0.79 12.10
N ARG A 135 4.72 -0.90 11.72
CA ARG A 135 5.48 -2.16 11.76
C ARG A 135 5.59 -2.71 13.18
N GLU A 136 5.89 -1.84 14.13
CA GLU A 136 6.02 -2.23 15.54
C GLU A 136 4.68 -2.71 16.11
N GLU A 137 3.61 -1.97 15.87
CA GLU A 137 2.27 -2.28 16.38
C GLU A 137 1.65 -3.53 15.75
N LEU A 138 1.82 -3.72 14.46
CA LEU A 138 1.27 -4.88 13.73
C LEU A 138 2.19 -6.10 13.75
N GLY A 139 3.47 -5.93 14.07
CA GLY A 139 4.45 -7.01 14.07
C GLY A 139 4.77 -7.58 12.68
N VAL A 140 4.55 -6.78 11.61
CA VAL A 140 4.77 -7.20 10.21
C VAL A 140 5.73 -6.27 9.50
N PRO A 141 6.58 -6.78 8.57
CA PRO A 141 7.60 -5.96 7.90
C PRO A 141 7.00 -4.93 6.92
N TYR A 142 5.85 -5.22 6.32
CA TYR A 142 5.19 -4.40 5.30
C TYR A 142 3.73 -4.11 5.69
N PRO A 143 3.49 -3.20 6.66
CA PRO A 143 2.16 -2.98 7.24
C PRO A 143 1.11 -2.49 6.23
N LEU A 144 1.53 -1.76 5.19
CA LEU A 144 0.62 -1.22 4.18
C LEU A 144 0.28 -2.23 3.07
N ALA A 145 0.95 -3.39 3.05
CA ALA A 145 0.56 -4.53 2.23
C ALA A 145 -0.43 -5.46 2.94
N HIS A 146 -0.86 -5.10 4.16
CA HIS A 146 -1.90 -5.76 4.94
C HIS A 146 -3.19 -4.95 4.94
N GLN A 147 -4.34 -5.63 4.99
CA GLN A 147 -5.66 -4.98 5.01
C GLN A 147 -5.97 -4.34 6.36
N GLN A 148 -5.43 -4.90 7.43
CA GLN A 148 -5.73 -4.50 8.81
C GLN A 148 -5.69 -2.99 9.06
N PRO A 149 -4.72 -2.19 8.57
CA PRO A 149 -4.70 -0.74 8.78
C PRO A 149 -5.88 0.01 8.18
N PHE A 150 -6.53 -0.57 7.18
CA PHE A 150 -7.58 0.11 6.39
C PHE A 150 -9.00 -0.25 6.81
N VAL A 151 -9.19 -1.38 7.51
CA VAL A 151 -10.50 -1.78 8.03
C VAL A 151 -10.84 -1.04 9.32
N SER A 152 -12.11 -1.05 9.70
CA SER A 152 -12.64 -0.24 10.83
C SER A 152 -11.89 -0.47 12.14
N GLU A 153 -11.56 -1.72 12.45
CA GLU A 153 -10.86 -2.12 13.66
C GLU A 153 -9.41 -1.61 13.72
N GLY A 154 -8.76 -1.49 12.56
CA GLY A 154 -7.37 -1.03 12.48
C GLY A 154 -7.21 0.49 12.42
N ARG A 155 -8.27 1.25 12.10
CA ARG A 155 -8.17 2.70 11.90
C ARG A 155 -7.77 3.49 13.15
N GLN A 156 -8.14 2.99 14.34
CA GLN A 156 -7.74 3.62 15.60
C GLN A 156 -6.22 3.54 15.79
N LEU A 157 -5.62 2.39 15.51
CA LEU A 157 -4.18 2.18 15.56
C LEU A 157 -3.44 3.08 14.55
N VAL A 158 -3.99 3.19 13.33
CA VAL A 158 -3.45 4.10 12.30
C VAL A 158 -3.46 5.55 12.78
N LEU A 159 -4.56 6.01 13.39
CA LEU A 159 -4.68 7.36 13.92
C LEU A 159 -3.63 7.61 15.02
N GLU A 160 -3.45 6.68 15.95
CA GLU A 160 -2.47 6.78 17.03
C GLU A 160 -1.03 6.85 16.48
N ALA A 161 -0.71 6.04 15.48
CA ALA A 161 0.60 6.07 14.80
C ALA A 161 0.82 7.39 14.01
N GLN A 162 -0.21 7.94 13.37
CA GLN A 162 -0.17 9.24 12.69
C GLN A 162 0.13 10.37 13.67
N ASP A 163 -0.59 10.41 14.78
CA ASP A 163 -0.43 11.42 15.84
C ASP A 163 0.97 11.33 16.48
N ALA A 164 1.43 10.12 16.77
CA ALA A 164 2.76 9.89 17.36
C ALA A 164 3.91 10.24 16.40
N SER A 165 3.71 10.08 15.10
CA SER A 165 4.72 10.43 14.08
C SER A 165 4.75 11.92 13.74
N GLY A 166 3.72 12.68 14.14
CA GLY A 166 3.54 14.08 13.75
C GLY A 166 3.20 14.25 12.27
N LEU A 167 2.55 13.25 11.65
CA LEU A 167 2.20 13.27 10.23
C LEU A 167 1.23 14.43 9.94
N GLU A 168 1.57 15.27 8.95
CA GLU A 168 0.69 16.35 8.53
C GLU A 168 -0.63 15.82 7.98
N ALA A 169 -1.71 16.57 8.18
CA ALA A 169 -3.09 16.16 7.84
C ALA A 169 -3.26 15.68 6.39
N ASP A 170 -2.52 16.27 5.46
CA ASP A 170 -2.57 15.95 4.02
C ASP A 170 -2.00 14.56 3.70
N TYR A 171 -1.26 13.95 4.63
CA TYR A 171 -0.60 12.65 4.46
C TYR A 171 -1.20 11.55 5.33
N CYS A 172 -2.20 11.89 6.13
CA CYS A 172 -2.89 10.92 6.96
C CYS A 172 -3.65 9.90 6.10
N LEU A 173 -3.63 8.63 6.54
CA LEU A 173 -4.47 7.56 5.96
C LEU A 173 -5.88 7.63 6.50
N VAL A 174 -6.03 8.04 7.75
CA VAL A 174 -7.28 8.11 8.49
C VAL A 174 -7.53 9.53 8.97
N ALA A 175 -8.76 9.98 8.84
CA ALA A 175 -9.21 11.27 9.34
C ALA A 175 -10.42 11.10 10.28
N VAL A 176 -10.55 12.01 11.26
CA VAL A 176 -11.72 12.04 12.16
C VAL A 176 -12.76 12.99 11.56
N THR A 177 -13.90 12.45 11.16
CA THR A 177 -15.03 13.25 10.63
C THR A 177 -16.27 12.94 11.45
N ARG A 178 -16.82 13.97 12.11
CA ARG A 178 -18.03 13.85 12.97
C ARG A 178 -17.94 12.73 14.02
N GLY A 179 -16.73 12.52 14.56
CA GLY A 179 -16.48 11.48 15.57
C GLY A 179 -16.30 10.05 15.00
N GLN A 180 -16.25 9.91 13.66
CA GLN A 180 -16.00 8.64 12.99
C GLN A 180 -14.62 8.66 12.33
N LEU A 181 -13.94 7.51 12.35
CA LEU A 181 -12.68 7.30 11.63
C LEU A 181 -12.98 6.88 10.19
N ILE A 182 -12.59 7.71 9.25
CA ILE A 182 -12.74 7.45 7.80
C ILE A 182 -11.38 7.41 7.13
N LEU A 183 -11.27 6.67 6.03
CA LEU A 183 -10.09 6.75 5.17
C LEU A 183 -10.04 8.11 4.47
N THR A 184 -8.84 8.62 4.28
CA THR A 184 -8.63 9.80 3.43
C THR A 184 -8.73 9.42 1.95
N PRO A 185 -9.04 10.36 1.04
CA PRO A 185 -9.18 10.04 -0.38
C PRO A 185 -7.98 9.30 -1.01
N PRO A 186 -6.71 9.63 -0.70
CA PRO A 186 -5.58 8.83 -1.20
C PRO A 186 -5.55 7.40 -0.67
N ALA A 187 -5.89 7.20 0.62
CA ALA A 187 -5.95 5.87 1.21
C ALA A 187 -7.12 5.04 0.64
N GLU A 188 -8.28 5.67 0.43
CA GLU A 188 -9.45 5.04 -0.19
C GLU A 188 -9.14 4.61 -1.64
N ALA A 189 -8.58 5.52 -2.45
CA ALA A 189 -8.15 5.21 -3.82
C ALA A 189 -7.11 4.09 -3.88
N PHE A 190 -6.22 3.99 -2.90
CA PHE A 190 -5.28 2.89 -2.79
C PHE A 190 -6.00 1.57 -2.50
N VAL A 191 -6.86 1.54 -1.47
CA VAL A 191 -7.60 0.33 -1.05
C VAL A 191 -8.46 -0.22 -2.19
N GLU A 192 -9.11 0.65 -2.97
CA GLU A 192 -9.93 0.26 -4.13
C GLU A 192 -9.13 -0.41 -5.26
N ARG A 193 -7.82 -0.18 -5.32
CA ARG A 193 -6.94 -0.79 -6.32
C ARG A 193 -6.36 -2.12 -5.89
N VAL A 194 -6.32 -2.39 -4.58
CA VAL A 194 -5.76 -3.63 -4.05
C VAL A 194 -6.84 -4.69 -4.00
N THR A 195 -6.54 -5.87 -4.51
CA THR A 195 -7.34 -7.06 -4.27
C THR A 195 -6.79 -7.75 -3.02
N TRP A 196 -7.62 -7.89 -2.00
CA TRP A 196 -7.24 -8.51 -0.74
C TRP A 196 -7.66 -9.97 -0.69
N GLU A 197 -6.77 -10.84 -0.20
CA GLU A 197 -7.07 -12.23 0.16
C GLU A 197 -6.72 -12.45 1.63
N GLY A 198 -7.74 -12.63 2.46
CA GLY A 198 -7.56 -12.54 3.90
C GLY A 198 -7.06 -11.15 4.29
N ASP A 199 -5.91 -11.09 4.96
CA ASP A 199 -5.28 -9.83 5.40
C ASP A 199 -4.19 -9.32 4.45
N ILE A 200 -3.91 -9.97 3.32
CA ILE A 200 -2.80 -9.60 2.45
C ILE A 200 -3.21 -9.06 1.08
N ALA A 201 -2.40 -8.18 0.53
CA ALA A 201 -2.53 -7.71 -0.85
C ALA A 201 -2.18 -8.84 -1.84
N ALA A 202 -3.19 -9.47 -2.43
CA ALA A 202 -3.04 -10.53 -3.41
C ALA A 202 -3.02 -10.04 -4.86
N GLY A 203 -3.50 -8.81 -5.11
CA GLY A 203 -3.54 -8.25 -6.45
C GLY A 203 -3.54 -6.73 -6.45
N TRP A 204 -3.24 -6.17 -7.61
CA TRP A 204 -3.17 -4.74 -7.84
C TRP A 204 -3.82 -4.37 -9.18
N ARG A 205 -4.65 -3.33 -9.18
CA ARG A 205 -5.18 -2.70 -10.40
C ARG A 205 -4.31 -1.48 -10.75
N PRO A 206 -3.48 -1.56 -11.80
CA PRO A 206 -2.56 -0.47 -12.14
C PRO A 206 -3.23 0.73 -12.79
N HIS A 207 -4.43 0.56 -13.36
CA HIS A 207 -5.21 1.62 -13.99
C HIS A 207 -6.07 2.36 -12.97
N ASP A 208 -6.24 3.69 -13.14
CA ASP A 208 -7.03 4.53 -12.24
C ASP A 208 -8.53 4.24 -12.36
N ASP A 209 -8.99 3.88 -13.57
CA ASP A 209 -10.39 3.58 -13.84
C ASP A 209 -10.83 2.26 -13.16
N PRO A 210 -11.90 2.27 -12.35
CA PRO A 210 -12.42 1.08 -11.69
C PRO A 210 -12.89 -0.02 -12.65
N ASP A 211 -13.33 0.34 -13.84
CA ASP A 211 -13.86 -0.59 -14.85
C ASP A 211 -12.74 -1.31 -15.63
N SER A 212 -11.49 -0.90 -15.46
CA SER A 212 -10.37 -1.54 -16.14
C SER A 212 -10.22 -3.00 -15.70
N PRO A 213 -10.19 -3.97 -16.63
CA PRO A 213 -9.93 -5.38 -16.35
C PRO A 213 -8.44 -5.68 -16.15
N VAL A 214 -7.55 -4.72 -16.38
CA VAL A 214 -6.10 -4.93 -16.22
C VAL A 214 -5.77 -5.18 -14.76
N ARG A 215 -5.12 -6.30 -14.47
CA ARG A 215 -4.74 -6.73 -13.12
C ARG A 215 -3.29 -7.18 -13.10
N MET A 216 -2.69 -7.04 -11.93
CA MET A 216 -1.39 -7.58 -11.56
C MET A 216 -1.58 -8.47 -10.33
N ALA A 217 -1.03 -9.67 -10.33
CA ALA A 217 -1.07 -10.59 -9.19
C ALA A 217 0.18 -11.49 -9.20
N PRO A 218 0.77 -11.79 -8.05
CA PRO A 218 2.01 -12.57 -7.97
C PRO A 218 1.96 -13.94 -8.66
N ASP A 219 0.81 -14.58 -8.65
CA ASP A 219 0.62 -15.92 -9.24
C ASP A 219 0.20 -15.88 -10.71
N ILE A 220 -0.01 -14.69 -11.28
CA ILE A 220 -0.38 -14.48 -12.68
C ILE A 220 0.73 -13.74 -13.39
N ARG A 221 1.35 -14.38 -14.40
CA ARG A 221 2.41 -13.78 -15.21
C ARG A 221 3.53 -13.10 -14.40
N PHE A 222 3.89 -13.67 -13.25
CA PHE A 222 4.91 -13.11 -12.35
C PHE A 222 4.63 -11.65 -11.97
N GLY A 223 3.38 -11.32 -11.69
CA GLY A 223 2.98 -9.98 -11.30
C GLY A 223 2.88 -8.96 -12.44
N LEU A 224 3.16 -9.34 -13.68
CA LEU A 224 3.05 -8.44 -14.83
C LEU A 224 1.58 -8.12 -15.16
N PRO A 225 1.29 -6.92 -15.72
CA PRO A 225 -0.04 -6.53 -16.10
C PRO A 225 -0.68 -7.50 -17.09
N SER A 226 -1.91 -7.90 -16.82
CA SER A 226 -2.63 -8.87 -17.64
C SER A 226 -4.14 -8.61 -17.66
N VAL A 227 -4.80 -9.05 -18.73
CA VAL A 227 -6.26 -9.13 -18.84
C VAL A 227 -6.63 -10.59 -18.96
N LYS A 228 -7.43 -11.11 -18.01
CA LYS A 228 -7.79 -12.55 -17.93
C LYS A 228 -6.58 -13.50 -18.05
N GLY A 229 -5.44 -13.09 -17.50
CA GLY A 229 -4.20 -13.87 -17.51
C GLY A 229 -3.37 -13.75 -18.79
N ILE A 230 -3.80 -12.98 -19.80
CA ILE A 230 -3.02 -12.66 -20.99
C ILE A 230 -2.27 -11.35 -20.75
N SER A 231 -0.95 -11.34 -21.01
CA SER A 231 -0.11 -10.14 -20.84
C SER A 231 -0.60 -8.98 -21.71
N THR A 232 -0.73 -7.79 -21.13
CA THR A 232 -1.07 -6.58 -21.88
C THR A 232 -0.02 -6.24 -22.93
N ALA A 233 1.26 -6.48 -22.64
CA ALA A 233 2.36 -6.26 -23.58
C ALA A 233 2.24 -7.18 -24.81
N VAL A 234 1.89 -8.45 -24.63
CA VAL A 234 1.67 -9.39 -25.74
C VAL A 234 0.52 -8.91 -26.63
N LEU A 235 -0.60 -8.51 -26.04
CA LEU A 235 -1.73 -7.98 -26.80
C LEU A 235 -1.35 -6.71 -27.59
N TRP A 236 -0.56 -5.84 -26.96
CA TRP A 236 -0.07 -4.63 -27.60
C TRP A 236 0.88 -4.95 -28.77
N GLU A 237 1.80 -5.92 -28.62
CA GLU A 237 2.75 -6.35 -29.67
C GLU A 237 2.04 -6.88 -30.91
N HIS A 238 0.96 -7.67 -30.77
CA HIS A 238 0.17 -8.15 -31.89
C HIS A 238 -0.47 -7.00 -32.68
N ILE A 239 -1.03 -6.02 -31.98
CA ILE A 239 -1.65 -4.86 -32.62
C ILE A 239 -0.57 -3.95 -33.27
N ASP A 240 0.57 -3.75 -32.62
CA ASP A 240 1.70 -2.98 -33.18
C ASP A 240 2.28 -3.64 -34.43
N ALA A 241 2.23 -4.98 -34.49
CA ALA A 241 2.60 -5.75 -35.68
C ALA A 241 1.58 -5.63 -36.84
N GLY A 242 0.42 -4.98 -36.62
CA GLY A 242 -0.60 -4.69 -37.64
C GLY A 242 -1.75 -5.69 -37.68
N GLU A 243 -1.89 -6.56 -36.68
CA GLU A 243 -3.06 -7.47 -36.59
C GLU A 243 -4.33 -6.68 -36.20
N GLY A 244 -5.49 -7.15 -36.69
CA GLY A 244 -6.77 -6.53 -36.36
C GLY A 244 -7.21 -6.77 -34.94
N ILE A 245 -7.85 -5.77 -34.30
CA ILE A 245 -8.31 -5.89 -32.89
C ILE A 245 -9.27 -7.06 -32.71
N GLU A 246 -10.20 -7.28 -33.62
CA GLU A 246 -11.15 -8.37 -33.61
C GLU A 246 -10.47 -9.75 -33.80
N GLU A 247 -9.41 -9.78 -34.60
CA GLU A 247 -8.60 -10.97 -34.84
C GLU A 247 -7.85 -11.37 -33.57
N VAL A 248 -7.16 -10.42 -32.94
CA VAL A 248 -6.45 -10.63 -31.66
C VAL A 248 -7.43 -11.01 -30.56
N ALA A 249 -8.58 -10.34 -30.47
CA ALA A 249 -9.62 -10.69 -29.49
C ALA A 249 -10.11 -12.14 -29.67
N GLY A 250 -10.35 -12.56 -30.90
CA GLY A 250 -10.74 -13.95 -31.22
C GLY A 250 -9.63 -14.97 -30.94
N ALA A 251 -8.37 -14.65 -31.24
CA ALA A 251 -7.24 -15.55 -31.01
C ALA A 251 -6.97 -15.82 -29.52
N PHE A 252 -7.23 -14.85 -28.65
CA PHE A 252 -7.02 -14.96 -27.20
C PHE A 252 -8.30 -15.21 -26.39
N ASP A 253 -9.45 -15.40 -27.02
CA ASP A 253 -10.77 -15.55 -26.36
C ASP A 253 -11.08 -14.38 -25.41
N LEU A 254 -10.83 -13.17 -25.86
CA LEU A 254 -11.05 -11.91 -25.16
C LEU A 254 -12.15 -11.09 -25.82
N ALA A 255 -12.82 -10.22 -25.05
CA ALA A 255 -13.69 -9.22 -25.63
C ALA A 255 -12.84 -8.11 -26.30
N VAL A 256 -13.36 -7.49 -27.35
CA VAL A 256 -12.71 -6.34 -28.00
C VAL A 256 -12.43 -5.21 -27.00
N SER A 257 -13.34 -5.01 -26.02
CA SER A 257 -13.12 -4.07 -24.92
C SER A 257 -11.91 -4.39 -24.06
N ASP A 258 -11.60 -5.67 -23.86
CA ASP A 258 -10.43 -6.12 -23.09
C ASP A 258 -9.13 -5.72 -23.80
N ILE A 259 -9.11 -5.86 -25.16
CA ILE A 259 -7.98 -5.41 -25.99
C ILE A 259 -7.81 -3.89 -25.88
N HIS A 260 -8.90 -3.13 -26.01
CA HIS A 260 -8.84 -1.67 -25.86
C HIS A 260 -8.26 -1.23 -24.51
N TRP A 261 -8.62 -1.90 -23.42
CA TRP A 261 -8.06 -1.62 -22.10
C TRP A 261 -6.57 -1.96 -22.01
N ALA A 262 -6.14 -3.10 -22.58
CA ALA A 262 -4.73 -3.47 -22.62
C ALA A 262 -3.92 -2.42 -23.40
N LEU A 263 -4.40 -2.00 -24.59
CA LEU A 263 -3.76 -0.97 -25.39
C LEU A 263 -3.69 0.39 -24.69
N ALA A 264 -4.79 0.82 -24.07
CA ALA A 264 -4.83 2.06 -23.32
C ALA A 264 -3.81 2.07 -22.17
N TYR A 265 -3.65 0.93 -21.49
CA TYR A 265 -2.68 0.76 -20.43
C TYR A 265 -1.24 0.82 -20.96
N GLU A 266 -0.90 0.02 -21.98
CA GLU A 266 0.46 -0.01 -22.56
C GLU A 266 0.85 1.34 -23.19
N ASN A 267 -0.04 1.99 -23.93
CA ASN A 267 0.22 3.32 -24.48
C ASN A 267 0.58 4.35 -23.39
N THR A 268 -0.04 4.25 -22.20
CA THR A 268 0.33 5.13 -21.08
C THR A 268 1.69 4.79 -20.47
N LEU A 269 2.13 3.51 -20.52
CA LEU A 269 3.46 3.11 -20.10
C LEU A 269 4.54 3.58 -21.09
N HIS A 270 4.28 3.43 -22.38
CA HIS A 270 5.20 3.86 -23.44
C HIS A 270 5.35 5.39 -23.52
N ALA A 271 4.28 6.15 -23.23
CA ALA A 271 4.32 7.61 -23.18
C ALA A 271 5.09 8.16 -21.96
N ALA A 272 5.28 7.35 -20.91
CA ALA A 272 5.98 7.74 -19.67
C ALA A 272 7.45 7.31 -19.64
N ALA A 273 7.92 6.54 -20.61
CA ALA A 273 9.28 6.05 -20.76
C ALA A 273 10.15 7.04 -21.53
#